data_5c62db6869b4bdcb1b5e022442338f46
#
_entry.id   5c62db6869b4bdcb1b5e022442338f46
#
_cell.length_a   1.000
_cell.length_b   1.000
_cell.length_c   1.000
_cell.angle_alpha   90.00
_cell.angle_beta   90.00
_cell.angle_gamma   90.00
#
_symmetry.space_group_name_H-M   'P 1'
#
loop_
_entity.id
_entity.type
_entity.pdbx_description
1 polymer ?
#
loop_
_entity_poly.entity_id
_entity_poly.type
_entity_poly.pdbx_seq_one_letter_code
_entity_poly.pdbx_strand_id
1 'polypeptide(L)'
;MFGLVVRFVCKDQESAEGFDRLVTETIPQIKQHEAGTLVYGSHLVDGEPLQRIFYELYRDRAAFDAHEEQEHTKRFLGARGEFLASYEVDWLTLQLGKGTDG
;
A
#
# COMPACT_ATOMS: atom_id res chain seq x y z
N MET A 1 1.07 5.27 -16.48
CA MET A 1 1.12 5.19 -15.00
C MET A 1 1.27 3.74 -14.57
N PHE A 2 1.91 3.53 -13.45
CA PHE A 2 2.21 2.24 -12.89
C PHE A 2 1.46 2.07 -11.58
N GLY A 3 0.78 0.95 -11.38
CA GLY A 3 0.01 0.76 -10.17
C GLY A 3 -0.01 -0.68 -9.69
N LEU A 4 -0.60 -0.88 -8.52
CA LEU A 4 -0.81 -2.20 -7.98
C LEU A 4 -1.98 -2.20 -7.00
N VAL A 5 -2.59 -3.36 -6.86
CA VAL A 5 -3.57 -3.65 -5.84
C VAL A 5 -3.02 -4.79 -5.00
N VAL A 6 -3.03 -4.64 -3.69
CA VAL A 6 -2.55 -5.67 -2.78
C VAL A 6 -3.67 -6.05 -1.83
N ARG A 7 -3.98 -7.34 -1.76
CA ARG A 7 -4.89 -7.86 -0.75
C ARG A 7 -4.06 -8.45 0.37
N PHE A 8 -4.21 -7.90 1.56
CA PHE A 8 -3.59 -8.41 2.77
C PHE A 8 -4.62 -9.14 3.62
N VAL A 9 -4.24 -10.29 4.16
CA VAL A 9 -5.06 -11.04 5.12
C VAL A 9 -4.27 -11.09 6.43
N CYS A 10 -4.82 -10.47 7.48
CA CYS A 10 -4.19 -10.46 8.80
C CYS A 10 -4.49 -11.75 9.55
N LYS A 11 -3.61 -12.12 10.50
CA LYS A 11 -3.72 -13.37 11.23
C LYS A 11 -4.94 -13.44 12.13
N ASP A 12 -5.25 -12.33 12.79
CA ASP A 12 -6.34 -12.21 13.75
C ASP A 12 -6.65 -10.72 13.97
N GLN A 13 -7.62 -10.42 14.83
CA GLN A 13 -8.04 -9.06 15.11
C GLN A 13 -6.92 -8.20 15.70
N GLU A 14 -6.16 -8.74 16.62
CA GLU A 14 -5.02 -8.02 17.21
C GLU A 14 -3.97 -7.67 16.16
N SER A 15 -3.69 -8.62 15.27
CA SER A 15 -2.76 -8.40 14.15
C SER A 15 -3.28 -7.35 13.18
N ALA A 16 -4.58 -7.35 12.89
CA ALA A 16 -5.18 -6.33 12.03
C ALA A 16 -5.02 -4.93 12.63
N GLU A 17 -5.21 -4.80 13.94
CA GLU A 17 -5.00 -3.54 14.64
C GLU A 17 -3.53 -3.10 14.60
N GLY A 18 -2.60 -4.03 14.77
CA GLY A 18 -1.16 -3.76 14.66
C GLY A 18 -0.76 -3.34 13.26
N PHE A 19 -1.32 -4.01 12.26
CA PHE A 19 -1.10 -3.65 10.86
C PHE A 19 -1.60 -2.24 10.56
N ASP A 20 -2.80 -1.90 11.03
CA ASP A 20 -3.38 -0.56 10.84
C ASP A 20 -2.51 0.52 11.51
N ARG A 21 -1.95 0.25 12.69
CA ARG A 21 -1.02 1.17 13.35
C ARG A 21 0.23 1.40 12.51
N LEU A 22 0.79 0.33 11.94
CA LEU A 22 1.96 0.43 11.06
C LEU A 22 1.66 1.28 9.83
N VAL A 23 0.50 1.09 9.22
CA VAL A 23 0.04 1.88 8.06
C VAL A 23 -0.13 3.35 8.46
N THR A 24 -0.74 3.62 9.62
CA THR A 24 -0.95 4.98 10.13
C THR A 24 0.37 5.72 10.32
N GLU A 25 1.44 5.02 10.72
CA GLU A 25 2.77 5.60 10.86
C GLU A 25 3.44 5.83 9.50
N THR A 26 3.13 5.01 8.52
CA THR A 26 3.81 5.02 7.21
C THR A 26 3.26 6.10 6.27
N ILE A 27 1.94 6.24 6.20
CA ILE A 27 1.29 7.15 5.24
C ILE A 27 1.75 8.60 5.33
N PRO A 28 1.92 9.21 6.52
CA PRO A 28 2.43 10.58 6.59
C PRO A 28 3.80 10.77 5.94
N GLN A 29 4.66 9.76 6.01
CA GLN A 29 5.98 9.80 5.37
C GLN A 29 5.87 9.74 3.85
N ILE A 30 4.93 8.95 3.35
CA ILE A 30 4.64 8.87 1.90
C ILE A 30 4.16 10.23 1.41
N LYS A 31 3.24 10.86 2.13
CA LYS A 31 2.72 12.20 1.77
C LYS A 31 3.81 13.24 1.73
N GLN A 32 4.77 13.17 2.65
CA GLN A 32 5.83 14.16 2.77
C GLN A 32 6.95 13.98 1.76
N HIS A 33 7.32 12.74 1.43
CA HIS A 33 8.56 12.45 0.72
C HIS A 33 8.40 11.87 -0.69
N GLU A 34 7.19 11.57 -1.13
CA GLU A 34 6.98 10.82 -2.37
C GLU A 34 6.07 11.55 -3.36
N ALA A 35 6.63 12.56 -4.02
CA ALA A 35 5.87 13.34 -5.00
C ALA A 35 5.35 12.50 -6.18
N GLY A 36 6.04 11.41 -6.51
CA GLY A 36 5.63 10.52 -7.61
C GLY A 36 4.60 9.47 -7.25
N THR A 37 4.27 9.33 -5.97
CA THR A 37 3.20 8.45 -5.50
C THR A 37 1.90 9.24 -5.53
N LEU A 38 1.04 8.94 -6.50
CA LEU A 38 -0.19 9.70 -6.75
C LEU A 38 -1.34 9.26 -5.84
N VAL A 39 -1.46 7.96 -5.61
CA VAL A 39 -2.46 7.37 -4.71
C VAL A 39 -1.77 6.29 -3.90
N TYR A 40 -2.05 6.29 -2.61
CA TYR A 40 -1.63 5.22 -1.70
C TYR A 40 -2.70 5.10 -0.64
N GLY A 41 -3.62 4.15 -0.82
CA GLY A 41 -4.77 4.03 0.06
C GLY A 41 -4.93 2.64 0.63
N SER A 42 -5.16 2.56 1.94
CA SER A 42 -5.54 1.32 2.61
C SER A 42 -7.06 1.33 2.78
N HIS A 43 -7.70 0.24 2.37
CA HIS A 43 -9.15 0.11 2.39
C HIS A 43 -9.57 -1.06 3.28
N LEU A 44 -10.62 -0.82 4.06
CA LEU A 44 -11.33 -1.91 4.73
C LEU A 44 -12.16 -2.65 3.69
N VAL A 45 -12.31 -3.95 3.86
CA VAL A 45 -13.13 -4.78 2.95
C VAL A 45 -14.42 -5.13 3.67
N ASP A 46 -15.55 -4.74 3.10
CA ASP A 46 -16.86 -4.98 3.70
C ASP A 46 -17.09 -6.48 3.93
N GLY A 47 -17.45 -6.84 5.15
CA GLY A 47 -17.72 -8.23 5.51
C GLY A 47 -16.47 -9.07 5.80
N GLU A 48 -15.27 -8.49 5.68
CA GLU A 48 -14.01 -9.22 5.86
C GLU A 48 -13.10 -8.45 6.84
N PRO A 49 -13.32 -8.58 8.16
CA PRO A 49 -12.64 -7.73 9.15
C PRO A 49 -11.13 -7.91 9.23
N LEU A 50 -10.60 -9.03 8.73
CA LEU A 50 -9.16 -9.30 8.75
C LEU A 50 -8.46 -8.94 7.44
N GLN A 51 -9.20 -8.45 6.44
CA GLN A 51 -8.62 -8.11 5.15
C GLN A 51 -8.46 -6.61 4.98
N ARG A 52 -7.41 -6.24 4.24
CA ARG A 52 -7.17 -4.87 3.78
C ARG A 52 -6.80 -4.91 2.32
N ILE A 53 -7.27 -3.92 1.55
CA ILE A 53 -6.85 -3.78 0.16
C ILE A 53 -6.13 -2.44 0.02
N PHE A 54 -4.91 -2.50 -0.49
CA PHE A 54 -4.15 -1.30 -0.85
C PHE A 54 -4.32 -1.07 -2.34
N TYR A 55 -4.63 0.17 -2.70
CA TYR A 55 -4.52 0.63 -4.07
C TYR A 55 -3.41 1.67 -4.12
N GLU A 56 -2.45 1.44 -5.02
CA GLU A 56 -1.28 2.32 -5.17
C GLU A 56 -1.15 2.69 -6.64
N LEU A 57 -0.99 3.99 -6.90
CA LEU A 57 -0.78 4.50 -8.25
C LEU A 57 0.42 5.42 -8.24
N TYR A 58 1.36 5.16 -9.14
CA TYR A 58 2.61 5.89 -9.29
C TYR A 58 2.64 6.55 -10.66
N ARG A 59 3.31 7.70 -10.77
CA ARG A 59 3.45 8.42 -12.03
C ARG A 59 4.04 7.52 -13.12
N ASP A 60 5.06 6.74 -12.75
CA ASP A 60 5.76 5.82 -13.63
C ASP A 60 6.49 4.77 -12.78
N ARG A 61 7.19 3.85 -13.44
CA ARG A 61 7.96 2.82 -12.75
C ARG A 61 9.08 3.42 -11.90
N ALA A 62 9.71 4.49 -12.37
CA ALA A 62 10.77 5.15 -11.60
C ALA A 62 10.26 5.69 -10.26
N ALA A 63 9.03 6.22 -10.24
CA ALA A 63 8.40 6.69 -9.00
C ALA A 63 8.13 5.52 -8.04
N PHE A 64 7.71 4.37 -8.57
CA PHE A 64 7.57 3.16 -7.75
C PHE A 64 8.92 2.71 -7.18
N ASP A 65 9.97 2.69 -8.00
CA ASP A 65 11.30 2.31 -7.53
C ASP A 65 11.79 3.27 -6.44
N ALA A 66 11.51 4.57 -6.58
CA ALA A 66 11.84 5.56 -5.55
C ALA A 66 11.06 5.32 -4.25
N HIS A 67 9.79 4.91 -4.34
CA HIS A 67 8.98 4.51 -3.17
C HIS A 67 9.63 3.34 -2.44
N GLU A 68 10.07 2.32 -3.17
CA GLU A 68 10.69 1.12 -2.59
C GLU A 68 12.01 1.43 -1.88
N GLU A 69 12.71 2.50 -2.28
CA GLU A 69 13.99 2.91 -1.69
C GLU A 69 13.85 3.76 -0.42
N GLN A 70 12.64 4.24 -0.11
CA GLN A 70 12.42 5.06 1.08
C GLN A 70 12.57 4.25 2.37
N GLU A 71 13.15 4.88 3.40
CA GLU A 71 13.33 4.22 4.70
C GLU A 71 12.00 3.77 5.30
N HIS A 72 10.95 4.60 5.19
CA HIS A 72 9.64 4.25 5.72
C HIS A 72 9.02 3.06 4.98
N THR A 73 9.27 2.91 3.68
CA THR A 73 8.79 1.77 2.91
C THR A 73 9.51 0.51 3.32
N LYS A 74 10.84 0.57 3.44
CA LYS A 74 11.65 -0.57 3.89
C LYS A 74 11.23 -1.03 5.28
N ARG A 75 10.96 -0.07 6.18
CA ARG A 75 10.46 -0.37 7.52
C ARG A 75 9.11 -1.08 7.47
N PHE A 76 8.18 -0.56 6.65
CA PHE A 76 6.87 -1.17 6.47
C PHE A 76 6.99 -2.60 5.96
N LEU A 77 7.76 -2.80 4.89
CA LEU A 77 7.95 -4.13 4.29
C LEU A 77 8.59 -5.11 5.27
N GLY A 78 9.52 -4.63 6.09
CA GLY A 78 10.19 -5.47 7.08
C GLY A 78 9.31 -5.84 8.28
N ALA A 79 8.37 -4.97 8.65
CA ALA A 79 7.53 -5.16 9.84
C ALA A 79 6.18 -5.84 9.56
N ARG A 80 5.64 -5.70 8.34
CA ARG A 80 4.28 -6.14 8.01
C ARG A 80 4.05 -7.64 8.19
N GLY A 81 5.08 -8.45 7.97
CA GLY A 81 4.98 -9.91 8.06
C GLY A 81 4.56 -10.43 9.42
N GLU A 82 4.83 -9.67 10.48
CA GLU A 82 4.39 -10.00 11.84
C GLU A 82 2.87 -10.14 11.94
N PHE A 83 2.14 -9.35 11.15
CA PHE A 83 0.69 -9.24 11.23
C PHE A 83 -0.05 -10.07 10.19
N LEU A 84 0.63 -10.52 9.13
CA LEU A 84 -0.02 -11.07 7.95
C LEU A 84 -0.01 -12.60 7.93
N ALA A 85 -1.17 -13.19 7.60
CA ALA A 85 -1.28 -14.60 7.26
C ALA A 85 -0.88 -14.82 5.79
N SER A 86 -1.27 -13.89 4.90
CA SER A 86 -0.96 -13.97 3.47
C SER A 86 -1.15 -12.62 2.79
N TYR A 87 -0.66 -12.49 1.55
CA TYR A 87 -0.98 -11.36 0.70
C TYR A 87 -0.89 -11.77 -0.77
N GLU A 88 -1.60 -11.03 -1.61
CA GLU A 88 -1.60 -11.21 -3.05
C GLU A 88 -1.45 -9.86 -3.72
N VAL A 89 -0.68 -9.79 -4.80
CA VAL A 89 -0.42 -8.56 -5.54
C VAL A 89 -0.87 -8.71 -6.98
N ASP A 90 -1.63 -7.73 -7.47
CA ASP A 90 -1.90 -7.57 -8.89
C ASP A 90 -1.16 -6.32 -9.37
N TRP A 91 -0.26 -6.49 -10.33
CA TRP A 91 0.48 -5.40 -10.95
C TRP A 91 -0.37 -4.83 -12.08
N LEU A 92 -0.45 -3.49 -12.16
CA LEU A 92 -1.37 -2.81 -13.05
C LEU A 92 -0.63 -1.82 -13.95
N THR A 93 -1.04 -1.80 -15.22
CA THR A 93 -0.65 -0.75 -16.15
C THR A 93 -1.92 0.00 -16.52
N LEU A 94 -1.93 1.32 -16.30
CA LEU A 94 -3.12 2.11 -16.63
C LEU A 94 -3.38 2.05 -18.13
N GLN A 95 -4.61 1.74 -18.50
CA GLN A 95 -5.05 1.76 -19.89
C GLN A 95 -5.87 3.01 -20.17
N LEU A 96 -6.95 3.21 -19.43
CA LEU A 96 -7.86 4.33 -19.57
C LEU A 96 -8.35 4.74 -18.20
N GLY A 97 -8.57 6.03 -17.98
CA GLY A 97 -9.10 6.46 -16.70
C GLY A 97 -9.39 7.95 -16.66
N LYS A 98 -10.03 8.34 -15.56
CA LYS A 98 -10.27 9.71 -15.18
C LYS A 98 -9.54 9.96 -13.87
N GLY A 99 -8.99 11.18 -13.70
CA GLY A 99 -8.28 11.52 -12.46
C GLY A 99 -6.89 10.89 -12.35
N THR A 100 -6.35 10.46 -13.49
CA THR A 100 -5.05 9.81 -13.56
C THR A 100 -3.96 10.67 -14.17
N ASP A 101 -4.24 11.93 -14.38
CA ASP A 101 -3.30 12.88 -15.00
C ASP A 101 -2.32 13.37 -13.92
N GLY A 102 -1.48 12.51 -13.50
CA GLY A 102 -0.54 12.78 -12.43
C GLY A 102 0.29 14.08 -12.52
#